data_f8bd944799700c3c911f2540fdd9659e
#
_entry.id   f8bd944799700c3c911f2540fdd9659e
#
_cell.length_a   1.000
_cell.length_b   1.000
_cell.length_c   1.000
_cell.angle_alpha   90.00
_cell.angle_beta   90.00
_cell.angle_gamma   90.00
#
_symmetry.space_group_name_H-M   'P 1'
#
loop_
_entity.id
_entity.type
_entity.pdbx_description
1 polymer ?
#
loop_
_entity_poly.entity_id
_entity_poly.type
_entity_poly.pdbx_seq_one_letter_code
_entity_poly.pdbx_strand_id
1 'polypeptide(L)'
;MRTGFWITFIVCAVMGLAPGARGEILQIDSDFDGKLDQWHELSDDGKLLKIEYDSNGDGKLDQVDIYEGNTKPILAKLDRNYDGVLDQFQFYSKAGVLERIEKDSKFKGVVDWKEFFGPRQTLARIEIDEDLDGNMDTFHFFNDEGNLLRIEYDTSHNGKIDRWEYFKEDKILQSAAFDSNADGKQDQWQYFLESTKLEKVEFDTNFDGNVDRWEYFEPDGQLLRVEVDRNYDGKMDLVKRK
;
A
#
# COMPACT_ATOMS: atom_id res chain seq x y z
N MET A 1 3.91 -46.45 -24.88
CA MET A 1 4.46 -45.47 -25.87
C MET A 1 4.07 -44.10 -25.42
N ARG A 2 5.05 -43.34 -24.88
CA ARG A 2 4.86 -41.91 -24.50
C ARG A 2 5.46 -41.10 -25.65
N THR A 3 4.62 -40.46 -26.44
CA THR A 3 5.03 -39.50 -27.47
C THR A 3 5.28 -38.15 -26.76
N GLY A 4 6.56 -37.80 -26.60
CA GLY A 4 6.97 -36.47 -26.15
C GLY A 4 6.73 -35.47 -27.28
N PHE A 5 5.90 -34.46 -27.03
CA PHE A 5 5.78 -33.27 -27.87
C PHE A 5 7.00 -32.38 -27.62
N TRP A 6 7.86 -32.29 -28.60
CA TRP A 6 8.89 -31.27 -28.66
C TRP A 6 8.27 -30.00 -29.24
N ILE A 7 8.10 -28.97 -28.41
CA ILE A 7 7.73 -27.63 -28.88
C ILE A 7 8.99 -27.03 -29.50
N THR A 8 9.00 -26.95 -30.81
CA THR A 8 10.06 -26.27 -31.57
C THR A 8 9.71 -24.79 -31.62
N PHE A 9 10.42 -23.99 -30.85
CA PHE A 9 10.32 -22.54 -30.95
C PHE A 9 10.95 -22.09 -32.31
N ILE A 10 10.11 -21.53 -33.19
CA ILE A 10 10.59 -20.88 -34.39
C ILE A 10 10.92 -19.43 -34.01
N VAL A 11 12.18 -19.15 -33.73
CA VAL A 11 12.69 -17.80 -33.54
C VAL A 11 12.96 -17.23 -34.93
N CYS A 12 12.15 -16.31 -35.42
CA CYS A 12 12.50 -15.51 -36.60
C CYS A 12 13.50 -14.43 -36.22
N ALA A 13 14.79 -14.71 -36.25
CA ALA A 13 15.83 -13.72 -36.07
C ALA A 13 16.01 -12.90 -37.34
N VAL A 14 15.65 -11.63 -37.31
CA VAL A 14 16.05 -10.66 -38.35
C VAL A 14 17.43 -10.12 -37.99
N MET A 15 18.48 -10.67 -38.60
CA MET A 15 19.84 -10.14 -38.47
C MET A 15 20.01 -8.85 -39.29
N GLY A 16 20.08 -7.72 -38.59
CA GLY A 16 20.55 -6.44 -39.12
C GLY A 16 21.82 -6.04 -38.38
N LEU A 17 22.98 -6.30 -38.95
CA LEU A 17 24.28 -5.94 -38.39
C LEU A 17 24.61 -4.45 -38.62
N ALA A 18 24.79 -3.70 -37.53
CA ALA A 18 25.65 -2.51 -37.47
C ALA A 18 26.49 -2.58 -36.18
N PRO A 19 27.79 -2.30 -36.20
CA PRO A 19 28.69 -2.43 -35.06
C PRO A 19 28.56 -1.21 -34.13
N GLY A 20 27.91 -1.39 -33.03
CA GLY A 20 27.78 -0.43 -31.92
C GLY A 20 26.89 -1.05 -30.88
N ALA A 21 27.42 -1.30 -29.69
CA ALA A 21 26.76 -1.96 -28.56
C ALA A 21 25.26 -1.63 -28.46
N ARG A 22 24.41 -2.49 -28.97
CA ARG A 22 22.96 -2.53 -28.73
C ARG A 22 22.63 -3.98 -28.43
N GLY A 23 22.03 -4.20 -27.26
CA GLY A 23 21.51 -5.50 -26.90
C GLY A 23 20.59 -6.08 -27.98
N GLU A 24 20.54 -7.39 -28.08
CA GLU A 24 19.68 -8.11 -29.01
C GLU A 24 18.22 -7.99 -28.58
N ILE A 25 17.31 -7.71 -29.54
CA ILE A 25 15.86 -7.75 -29.31
C ILE A 25 15.29 -8.96 -30.01
N LEU A 26 14.77 -9.93 -29.26
CA LEU A 26 13.99 -11.04 -29.78
C LEU A 26 12.51 -10.64 -29.83
N GLN A 27 11.89 -10.87 -30.98
CA GLN A 27 10.47 -10.60 -31.21
C GLN A 27 9.74 -11.93 -31.34
N ILE A 28 8.64 -12.09 -30.63
CA ILE A 28 7.93 -13.37 -30.49
C ILE A 28 6.45 -13.13 -30.80
N ASP A 29 5.87 -14.05 -31.56
CA ASP A 29 4.43 -14.27 -31.71
C ASP A 29 4.11 -15.48 -30.84
N SER A 30 3.63 -15.23 -29.61
CA SER A 30 3.51 -16.28 -28.58
C SER A 30 2.23 -17.10 -28.71
N ASP A 31 1.19 -16.55 -29.32
CA ASP A 31 -0.12 -17.20 -29.54
C ASP A 31 -0.29 -17.72 -30.96
N PHE A 32 0.68 -17.44 -31.87
CA PHE A 32 0.71 -17.89 -33.27
C PHE A 32 -0.44 -17.30 -34.14
N ASP A 33 -0.88 -16.07 -33.83
CA ASP A 33 -1.90 -15.38 -34.61
C ASP A 33 -1.32 -14.61 -35.83
N GLY A 34 0.00 -14.56 -35.94
CA GLY A 34 0.75 -13.89 -37.00
C GLY A 34 1.14 -12.45 -36.66
N LYS A 35 0.90 -12.00 -35.43
CA LYS A 35 1.37 -10.73 -34.91
C LYS A 35 2.39 -10.96 -33.82
N LEU A 36 3.31 -10.00 -33.67
CA LEU A 36 4.28 -10.01 -32.60
C LEU A 36 3.61 -9.42 -31.33
N ASP A 37 3.71 -10.16 -30.22
CA ASP A 37 3.10 -9.81 -28.94
C ASP A 37 4.10 -9.73 -27.79
N GLN A 38 5.40 -10.10 -28.04
CA GLN A 38 6.44 -9.98 -27.01
C GLN A 38 7.77 -9.49 -27.62
N TRP A 39 8.48 -8.66 -26.85
CA TRP A 39 9.80 -8.13 -27.19
C TRP A 39 10.75 -8.36 -26.01
N HIS A 40 11.78 -9.22 -26.21
CA HIS A 40 12.77 -9.53 -25.19
C HIS A 40 14.06 -8.79 -25.49
N GLU A 41 14.49 -7.91 -24.62
CA GLU A 41 15.74 -7.18 -24.70
C GLU A 41 16.83 -7.94 -23.93
N LEU A 42 17.93 -8.28 -24.60
CA LEU A 42 19.09 -8.95 -24.05
C LEU A 42 20.29 -8.00 -24.01
N SER A 43 21.15 -8.16 -22.99
CA SER A 43 22.47 -7.52 -22.97
C SER A 43 23.46 -8.17 -23.98
N ASP A 44 24.61 -7.55 -24.19
CA ASP A 44 25.65 -8.06 -25.07
C ASP A 44 26.20 -9.45 -24.64
N ASP A 45 26.08 -9.79 -23.35
CA ASP A 45 26.45 -11.10 -22.78
C ASP A 45 25.27 -12.07 -22.71
N GLY A 46 24.15 -11.75 -23.38
CA GLY A 46 22.98 -12.64 -23.54
C GLY A 46 22.07 -12.73 -22.30
N LYS A 47 22.23 -11.83 -21.33
CA LYS A 47 21.32 -11.79 -20.17
C LYS A 47 20.07 -11.00 -20.49
N LEU A 48 18.93 -11.46 -19.97
CA LEU A 48 17.65 -10.79 -20.10
C LEU A 48 17.66 -9.47 -19.31
N LEU A 49 17.34 -8.38 -19.98
CA LEU A 49 17.22 -7.05 -19.40
C LEU A 49 15.75 -6.65 -19.19
N LYS A 50 14.91 -6.91 -20.21
CA LYS A 50 13.50 -6.48 -20.21
C LYS A 50 12.68 -7.40 -21.10
N ILE A 51 11.39 -7.59 -20.75
CA ILE A 51 10.36 -8.13 -21.63
C ILE A 51 9.21 -7.14 -21.69
N GLU A 52 8.71 -6.87 -22.88
CA GLU A 52 7.50 -6.09 -23.15
C GLU A 52 6.45 -7.01 -23.76
N TYR A 53 5.18 -6.77 -23.39
CA TYR A 53 4.03 -7.59 -23.79
C TYR A 53 2.90 -6.69 -24.32
N ASP A 54 2.32 -7.09 -25.44
CA ASP A 54 1.04 -6.62 -25.99
C ASP A 54 0.10 -7.83 -26.04
N SER A 55 -0.48 -8.20 -24.90
CA SER A 55 -1.20 -9.47 -24.73
C SER A 55 -2.59 -9.43 -25.37
N ASN A 56 -3.14 -8.23 -25.62
CA ASN A 56 -4.44 -8.03 -26.23
C ASN A 56 -4.38 -7.75 -27.74
N GLY A 57 -3.18 -7.51 -28.29
CA GLY A 57 -2.93 -7.30 -29.71
C GLY A 57 -3.41 -5.96 -30.26
N ASP A 58 -3.56 -4.94 -29.40
CA ASP A 58 -4.05 -3.61 -29.78
C ASP A 58 -2.91 -2.65 -30.19
N GLY A 59 -1.67 -3.07 -30.07
CA GLY A 59 -0.46 -2.31 -30.43
C GLY A 59 0.06 -1.44 -29.30
N LYS A 60 -0.46 -1.58 -28.08
CA LYS A 60 0.05 -0.94 -26.86
C LYS A 60 0.59 -1.99 -25.89
N LEU A 61 1.47 -1.56 -25.01
CA LEU A 61 2.06 -2.47 -24.02
C LEU A 61 1.12 -2.64 -22.82
N ASP A 62 0.75 -3.89 -22.53
CA ASP A 62 -0.03 -4.27 -21.34
C ASP A 62 0.86 -4.52 -20.13
N GLN A 63 2.11 -4.97 -20.37
CA GLN A 63 3.05 -5.28 -19.31
C GLN A 63 4.50 -5.02 -19.76
N VAL A 64 5.33 -4.63 -18.81
CA VAL A 64 6.79 -4.50 -18.98
C VAL A 64 7.49 -5.09 -17.75
N ASP A 65 8.27 -6.14 -17.95
CA ASP A 65 9.07 -6.79 -16.90
C ASP A 65 10.55 -6.40 -17.06
N ILE A 66 11.17 -5.87 -16.02
CA ILE A 66 12.56 -5.43 -15.97
C ILE A 66 13.37 -6.42 -15.13
N TYR A 67 14.43 -6.97 -15.73
CA TYR A 67 15.28 -8.02 -15.15
C TYR A 67 16.66 -7.52 -14.74
N GLU A 68 17.25 -6.55 -15.48
CA GLU A 68 18.61 -6.06 -15.28
C GLU A 68 19.67 -7.18 -15.21
N GLY A 69 19.48 -8.25 -15.99
CA GLY A 69 20.36 -9.42 -15.99
C GLY A 69 20.14 -10.41 -14.86
N ASN A 70 19.09 -10.23 -14.03
CA ASN A 70 18.66 -11.20 -13.02
C ASN A 70 17.84 -12.33 -13.66
N THR A 71 17.66 -13.44 -12.95
CA THR A 71 16.83 -14.57 -13.40
C THR A 71 15.34 -14.37 -13.19
N LYS A 72 14.97 -13.37 -12.36
CA LYS A 72 13.60 -12.96 -12.06
C LYS A 72 13.48 -11.46 -12.22
N PRO A 73 12.29 -10.92 -12.56
CA PRO A 73 12.11 -9.49 -12.66
C PRO A 73 12.35 -8.80 -11.31
N ILE A 74 12.91 -7.60 -11.37
CA ILE A 74 13.02 -6.69 -10.21
C ILE A 74 11.91 -5.66 -10.20
N LEU A 75 11.26 -5.43 -11.35
CA LEU A 75 10.12 -4.54 -11.51
C LEU A 75 9.22 -5.08 -12.61
N ALA A 76 7.92 -5.20 -12.33
CA ALA A 76 6.88 -5.39 -13.33
C ALA A 76 5.98 -4.15 -13.36
N LYS A 77 5.65 -3.66 -14.55
CA LYS A 77 4.73 -2.55 -14.81
C LYS A 77 3.57 -3.09 -15.62
N LEU A 78 2.34 -2.75 -15.21
CA LEU A 78 1.12 -3.28 -15.82
C LEU A 78 0.17 -2.13 -16.17
N ASP A 79 -0.52 -2.30 -17.30
CA ASP A 79 -1.70 -1.53 -17.70
C ASP A 79 -2.95 -2.36 -17.35
N ARG A 80 -3.63 -2.04 -16.23
CA ARG A 80 -4.76 -2.84 -15.73
C ARG A 80 -6.07 -2.55 -16.46
N ASN A 81 -6.20 -1.37 -17.05
CA ASN A 81 -7.41 -0.93 -17.74
C ASN A 81 -7.30 -0.96 -19.28
N TYR A 82 -6.12 -1.31 -19.81
CA TYR A 82 -5.82 -1.44 -21.24
C TYR A 82 -6.02 -0.12 -22.02
N ASP A 83 -5.71 1.03 -21.38
CA ASP A 83 -5.76 2.32 -22.04
C ASP A 83 -4.44 2.73 -22.72
N GLY A 84 -3.38 1.96 -22.49
CA GLY A 84 -2.03 2.17 -22.99
C GLY A 84 -1.15 2.95 -22.02
N VAL A 85 -1.58 3.12 -20.76
CA VAL A 85 -0.80 3.74 -19.70
C VAL A 85 -0.55 2.71 -18.60
N LEU A 86 0.71 2.45 -18.27
CA LEU A 86 1.08 1.52 -17.21
C LEU A 86 0.72 2.16 -15.86
N ASP A 87 -0.22 1.57 -15.13
CA ASP A 87 -0.84 2.13 -13.92
C ASP A 87 -0.55 1.32 -12.64
N GLN A 88 0.15 0.18 -12.74
CA GLN A 88 0.58 -0.59 -11.58
C GLN A 88 2.05 -0.98 -11.71
N PHE A 89 2.80 -0.88 -10.61
CA PHE A 89 4.22 -1.15 -10.52
C PHE A 89 4.48 -2.12 -9.37
N GLN A 90 5.07 -3.28 -9.67
CA GLN A 90 5.40 -4.33 -8.70
C GLN A 90 6.91 -4.42 -8.56
N PHE A 91 7.42 -4.15 -7.36
CA PHE A 91 8.85 -4.13 -7.05
C PHE A 91 9.24 -5.42 -6.34
N TYR A 92 10.28 -6.06 -6.82
CA TYR A 92 10.77 -7.32 -6.31
C TYR A 92 12.23 -7.21 -5.83
N SER A 93 12.57 -7.95 -4.80
CA SER A 93 13.97 -8.17 -4.42
C SER A 93 14.70 -8.94 -5.52
N LYS A 94 16.04 -8.96 -5.45
CA LYS A 94 16.87 -9.79 -6.36
C LYS A 94 16.58 -11.29 -6.26
N ALA A 95 15.98 -11.75 -5.17
CA ALA A 95 15.52 -13.12 -5.01
C ALA A 95 14.14 -13.39 -5.66
N GLY A 96 13.50 -12.35 -6.23
CA GLY A 96 12.17 -12.39 -6.84
C GLY A 96 11.05 -12.47 -5.80
N VAL A 97 11.27 -11.89 -4.62
CA VAL A 97 10.26 -11.76 -3.57
C VAL A 97 9.61 -10.40 -3.73
N LEU A 98 8.28 -10.35 -3.78
CA LEU A 98 7.51 -9.10 -3.88
C LEU A 98 7.70 -8.26 -2.62
N GLU A 99 8.14 -7.03 -2.77
CA GLU A 99 8.39 -6.10 -1.67
C GLU A 99 7.34 -4.98 -1.61
N ARG A 100 6.93 -4.47 -2.77
CA ARG A 100 6.00 -3.34 -2.85
C ARG A 100 5.19 -3.37 -4.13
N ILE A 101 3.94 -2.90 -4.07
CA ILE A 101 3.11 -2.55 -5.22
C ILE A 101 2.73 -1.08 -5.12
N GLU A 102 2.85 -0.36 -6.22
CA GLU A 102 2.36 1.02 -6.36
C GLU A 102 1.30 1.04 -7.47
N LYS A 103 0.22 1.81 -7.28
CA LYS A 103 -0.89 1.88 -8.23
C LYS A 103 -1.35 3.33 -8.40
N ASP A 104 -1.64 3.71 -9.64
CA ASP A 104 -2.58 4.77 -9.94
C ASP A 104 -3.98 4.14 -9.92
N SER A 105 -4.61 4.08 -8.73
CA SER A 105 -5.87 3.34 -8.55
C SER A 105 -7.05 4.08 -9.15
N LYS A 106 -6.91 5.39 -9.33
CA LYS A 106 -7.94 6.29 -9.88
C LYS A 106 -7.72 6.62 -11.36
N PHE A 107 -6.63 6.12 -11.98
CA PHE A 107 -6.26 6.36 -13.39
C PHE A 107 -6.17 7.86 -13.72
N LYS A 108 -5.41 8.59 -12.91
CA LYS A 108 -5.20 10.05 -13.06
C LYS A 108 -3.76 10.42 -13.41
N GLY A 109 -2.88 9.42 -13.62
CA GLY A 109 -1.46 9.62 -13.89
C GLY A 109 -0.63 9.85 -12.63
N VAL A 110 -1.19 9.62 -11.45
CA VAL A 110 -0.54 9.78 -10.15
C VAL A 110 -0.66 8.49 -9.35
N VAL A 111 0.43 8.02 -8.74
CA VAL A 111 0.40 6.89 -7.81
C VAL A 111 -0.28 7.33 -6.52
N ASP A 112 -1.48 6.79 -6.27
CA ASP A 112 -2.32 7.13 -5.12
C ASP A 112 -2.46 5.98 -4.11
N TRP A 113 -1.85 4.82 -4.39
CA TRP A 113 -1.94 3.64 -3.55
C TRP A 113 -0.62 2.88 -3.52
N LYS A 114 -0.12 2.55 -2.33
CA LYS A 114 1.07 1.72 -2.14
C LYS A 114 0.81 0.59 -1.15
N GLU A 115 1.25 -0.61 -1.49
CA GLU A 115 1.20 -1.81 -0.65
C GLU A 115 2.63 -2.27 -0.35
N PHE A 116 2.94 -2.57 0.89
CA PHE A 116 4.24 -3.07 1.32
C PHE A 116 4.07 -4.46 1.95
N PHE A 117 4.94 -5.38 1.58
CA PHE A 117 4.87 -6.77 2.00
C PHE A 117 5.99 -7.12 2.98
N GLY A 118 5.64 -7.87 4.01
CA GLY A 118 6.58 -8.37 5.00
C GLY A 118 7.36 -9.60 4.52
N PRO A 119 8.29 -10.11 5.35
CA PRO A 119 9.14 -11.25 5.00
C PRO A 119 8.35 -12.53 4.68
N ARG A 120 7.14 -12.69 5.20
CA ARG A 120 6.24 -13.84 4.95
C ARG A 120 5.34 -13.64 3.74
N GLN A 121 5.53 -12.59 2.95
CA GLN A 121 4.67 -12.18 1.83
C GLN A 121 3.24 -11.85 2.28
N THR A 122 3.07 -11.50 3.55
CA THR A 122 1.85 -10.92 4.08
C THR A 122 1.89 -9.41 3.92
N LEU A 123 0.72 -8.80 3.71
CA LEU A 123 0.59 -7.36 3.67
C LEU A 123 0.99 -6.76 5.03
N ALA A 124 1.93 -5.84 5.03
CA ALA A 124 2.44 -5.18 6.23
C ALA A 124 1.94 -3.75 6.38
N ARG A 125 1.79 -3.03 5.25
CA ARG A 125 1.34 -1.63 5.25
C ARG A 125 0.66 -1.29 3.93
N ILE A 126 -0.37 -0.41 3.99
CA ILE A 126 -0.95 0.32 2.84
C ILE A 126 -0.79 1.81 3.11
N GLU A 127 -0.50 2.57 2.07
CA GLU A 127 -0.49 4.03 2.06
C GLU A 127 -1.42 4.52 0.93
N ILE A 128 -2.24 5.53 1.21
CA ILE A 128 -3.24 6.07 0.28
C ILE A 128 -3.13 7.58 0.25
N ASP A 129 -3.06 8.14 -0.96
CA ASP A 129 -3.22 9.56 -1.27
C ASP A 129 -4.68 9.78 -1.70
N GLU A 130 -5.49 10.34 -0.82
CA GLU A 130 -6.94 10.43 -1.04
C GLU A 130 -7.31 11.59 -1.96
N ASP A 131 -6.57 12.71 -1.88
CA ASP A 131 -6.86 13.94 -2.63
C ASP A 131 -5.98 14.14 -3.86
N LEU A 132 -4.98 13.27 -4.10
CA LEU A 132 -4.05 13.27 -5.22
C LEU A 132 -3.08 14.48 -5.22
N ASP A 133 -2.71 14.96 -4.05
CA ASP A 133 -1.74 16.06 -3.91
C ASP A 133 -0.28 15.57 -3.94
N GLY A 134 -0.07 14.25 -3.91
CA GLY A 134 1.24 13.56 -3.91
C GLY A 134 1.74 13.21 -2.51
N ASN A 135 1.02 13.58 -1.45
CA ASN A 135 1.27 13.15 -0.10
C ASN A 135 0.31 12.01 0.28
N MET A 136 0.78 11.08 1.12
CA MET A 136 -0.10 10.01 1.62
C MET A 136 -0.87 10.51 2.83
N ASP A 137 -2.19 10.31 2.84
CA ASP A 137 -3.12 10.80 3.87
C ASP A 137 -3.53 9.69 4.85
N THR A 138 -3.55 8.45 4.39
CA THR A 138 -4.03 7.31 5.17
C THR A 138 -3.01 6.18 5.16
N PHE A 139 -2.72 5.62 6.35
CA PHE A 139 -1.73 4.56 6.53
C PHE A 139 -2.34 3.41 7.32
N HIS A 140 -2.46 2.23 6.72
CA HIS A 140 -2.92 1.00 7.38
C HIS A 140 -1.72 0.14 7.75
N PHE A 141 -1.69 -0.37 8.97
CA PHE A 141 -0.62 -1.24 9.48
C PHE A 141 -1.17 -2.60 9.88
N PHE A 142 -0.49 -3.65 9.46
CA PHE A 142 -0.90 -5.04 9.68
C PHE A 142 0.17 -5.81 10.45
N ASN A 143 -0.23 -6.85 11.17
CA ASN A 143 0.71 -7.76 11.80
C ASN A 143 1.21 -8.84 10.80
N ASP A 144 2.11 -9.70 11.27
CA ASP A 144 2.69 -10.79 10.46
C ASP A 144 1.66 -11.82 9.98
N GLU A 145 0.49 -11.91 10.62
CA GLU A 145 -0.63 -12.77 10.21
C GLU A 145 -1.57 -12.07 9.21
N GLY A 146 -1.36 -10.78 8.90
CA GLY A 146 -2.17 -9.97 8.01
C GLY A 146 -3.41 -9.34 8.68
N ASN A 147 -3.49 -9.36 10.01
CA ASN A 147 -4.56 -8.68 10.72
C ASN A 147 -4.27 -7.19 10.84
N LEU A 148 -5.29 -6.35 10.66
CA LEU A 148 -5.20 -4.91 10.82
C LEU A 148 -4.93 -4.56 12.29
N LEU A 149 -3.86 -3.79 12.54
CA LEU A 149 -3.47 -3.31 13.86
C LEU A 149 -3.94 -1.89 14.12
N ARG A 150 -3.67 -0.99 13.19
CA ARG A 150 -4.04 0.42 13.29
C ARG A 150 -4.16 1.06 11.92
N ILE A 151 -4.91 2.17 11.89
CA ILE A 151 -4.96 3.11 10.78
C ILE A 151 -4.57 4.50 11.33
N GLU A 152 -3.76 5.21 10.59
CA GLU A 152 -3.36 6.59 10.85
C GLU A 152 -3.88 7.46 9.72
N TYR A 153 -4.39 8.66 10.06
CA TYR A 153 -4.99 9.57 9.10
C TYR A 153 -4.41 10.99 9.28
N ASP A 154 -4.11 11.62 8.17
CA ASP A 154 -3.97 13.07 8.05
C ASP A 154 -5.30 13.62 7.51
N THR A 155 -6.27 13.85 8.40
CA THR A 155 -7.62 14.27 7.97
C THR A 155 -7.67 15.72 7.52
N SER A 156 -6.65 16.49 7.85
CA SER A 156 -6.50 17.90 7.49
C SER A 156 -5.68 18.12 6.23
N HIS A 157 -5.07 17.07 5.65
CA HIS A 157 -4.19 17.11 4.46
C HIS A 157 -3.07 18.14 4.59
N ASN A 158 -2.43 18.19 5.76
CA ASN A 158 -1.34 19.14 6.06
C ASN A 158 0.04 18.48 6.18
N GLY A 159 0.13 17.17 5.93
CA GLY A 159 1.32 16.34 6.05
C GLY A 159 1.58 15.82 7.47
N LYS A 160 0.62 15.94 8.39
CA LYS A 160 0.73 15.45 9.76
C LYS A 160 -0.46 14.58 10.11
N ILE A 161 -0.18 13.45 10.75
CA ILE A 161 -1.24 12.57 11.28
C ILE A 161 -1.95 13.28 12.43
N ASP A 162 -3.29 13.32 12.37
CA ASP A 162 -4.15 13.95 13.36
C ASP A 162 -5.20 13.00 13.96
N ARG A 163 -5.32 11.75 13.42
CA ARG A 163 -6.22 10.72 13.93
C ARG A 163 -5.57 9.34 13.84
N TRP A 164 -5.76 8.52 14.87
CA TRP A 164 -5.29 7.13 14.96
C TRP A 164 -6.47 6.23 15.37
N GLU A 165 -6.61 5.09 14.73
CA GLU A 165 -7.55 4.04 15.09
C GLU A 165 -6.79 2.75 15.38
N TYR A 166 -7.08 2.10 16.50
CA TYR A 166 -6.42 0.88 16.93
C TYR A 166 -7.43 -0.27 16.95
N PHE A 167 -7.05 -1.38 16.35
CA PHE A 167 -7.90 -2.55 16.16
C PHE A 167 -7.35 -3.75 16.94
N LYS A 168 -8.25 -4.60 17.39
CA LYS A 168 -7.95 -5.95 17.85
C LYS A 168 -8.51 -6.97 16.86
N GLU A 169 -8.46 -8.26 17.21
CA GLU A 169 -8.93 -9.38 16.40
C GLU A 169 -10.19 -9.04 15.57
N ASP A 170 -10.24 -9.54 14.31
CA ASP A 170 -11.36 -9.37 13.38
C ASP A 170 -11.75 -7.92 13.03
N LYS A 171 -10.78 -7.00 13.05
CA LYS A 171 -10.99 -5.57 12.73
C LYS A 171 -11.95 -4.86 13.69
N ILE A 172 -12.04 -5.32 14.93
CA ILE A 172 -12.82 -4.67 15.97
C ILE A 172 -12.09 -3.41 16.43
N LEU A 173 -12.67 -2.23 16.24
CA LEU A 173 -12.14 -0.97 16.76
C LEU A 173 -12.10 -1.02 18.28
N GLN A 174 -10.91 -0.88 18.85
CA GLN A 174 -10.67 -0.87 20.29
C GLN A 174 -10.61 0.55 20.84
N SER A 175 -9.87 1.42 20.17
CA SER A 175 -9.72 2.82 20.56
C SER A 175 -9.42 3.70 19.34
N ALA A 176 -9.70 4.98 19.48
CA ALA A 176 -9.25 6.04 18.58
C ALA A 176 -8.57 7.14 19.39
N ALA A 177 -7.57 7.79 18.77
CA ALA A 177 -6.91 8.95 19.35
C ALA A 177 -6.88 10.11 18.34
N PHE A 178 -6.78 11.33 18.85
CA PHE A 178 -6.83 12.54 18.06
C PHE A 178 -5.79 13.55 18.57
N ASP A 179 -5.26 14.33 17.65
CA ASP A 179 -4.48 15.54 17.88
C ASP A 179 -5.38 16.74 17.60
N SER A 180 -5.98 17.32 18.65
CA SER A 180 -6.96 18.40 18.48
C SER A 180 -6.32 19.78 18.33
N ASN A 181 -5.06 19.92 18.73
CA ASN A 181 -4.31 21.19 18.66
C ASN A 181 -3.32 21.28 17.49
N ALA A 182 -3.17 20.21 16.69
CA ALA A 182 -2.27 20.08 15.55
C ALA A 182 -0.77 20.21 15.90
N ASP A 183 -0.36 19.80 17.10
CA ASP A 183 1.06 19.82 17.53
C ASP A 183 1.81 18.52 17.18
N GLY A 184 1.10 17.51 16.66
CA GLY A 184 1.64 16.21 16.28
C GLY A 184 1.59 15.17 17.39
N LYS A 185 0.90 15.45 18.50
CA LYS A 185 0.71 14.52 19.63
C LYS A 185 -0.77 14.26 19.88
N GLN A 186 -1.04 13.06 20.35
CA GLN A 186 -2.41 12.69 20.76
C GLN A 186 -2.77 13.42 22.06
N ASP A 187 -3.93 14.06 22.09
CA ASP A 187 -4.47 14.77 23.27
C ASP A 187 -5.89 14.35 23.64
N GLN A 188 -6.54 13.49 22.83
CA GLN A 188 -7.84 12.89 23.13
C GLN A 188 -7.82 11.41 22.78
N TRP A 189 -8.37 10.55 23.64
CA TRP A 189 -8.49 9.10 23.45
C TRP A 189 -9.90 8.63 23.69
N GLN A 190 -10.45 7.85 22.75
CA GLN A 190 -11.77 7.23 22.83
C GLN A 190 -11.61 5.71 22.90
N TYR A 191 -12.32 5.07 23.81
CA TYR A 191 -12.30 3.62 24.01
C TYR A 191 -13.68 3.04 23.76
N PHE A 192 -13.74 1.92 23.03
CA PHE A 192 -14.98 1.35 22.55
C PHE A 192 -15.20 -0.08 23.07
N LEU A 193 -16.45 -0.38 23.40
CA LEU A 193 -16.96 -1.74 23.53
C LEU A 193 -17.57 -2.16 22.18
N GLU A 194 -17.21 -3.35 21.68
CA GLU A 194 -17.77 -3.93 20.45
C GLU A 194 -17.72 -3.01 19.23
N SER A 195 -16.66 -2.20 19.09
CA SER A 195 -16.39 -1.24 17.99
C SER A 195 -17.33 -0.03 17.88
N THR A 196 -18.49 -0.07 18.49
CA THR A 196 -19.56 0.94 18.26
C THR A 196 -20.05 1.65 19.52
N LYS A 197 -19.79 1.05 20.69
CA LYS A 197 -20.25 1.60 21.96
C LYS A 197 -19.10 2.32 22.64
N LEU A 198 -19.20 3.64 22.73
CA LEU A 198 -18.24 4.46 23.47
C LEU A 198 -18.33 4.12 24.96
N GLU A 199 -17.21 3.73 25.55
CA GLU A 199 -17.09 3.39 26.98
C GLU A 199 -16.49 4.56 27.78
N LYS A 200 -15.42 5.13 27.23
CA LYS A 200 -14.63 6.16 27.91
C LYS A 200 -13.99 7.11 26.91
N VAL A 201 -13.87 8.38 27.29
CA VAL A 201 -13.02 9.37 26.62
C VAL A 201 -12.06 9.97 27.63
N GLU A 202 -10.82 10.11 27.23
CA GLU A 202 -9.76 10.77 27.99
C GLU A 202 -9.29 12.02 27.23
N PHE A 203 -8.92 13.05 27.97
CA PHE A 203 -8.43 14.31 27.41
C PHE A 203 -7.21 14.80 28.19
N ASP A 204 -6.22 15.28 27.48
CA ASP A 204 -5.16 16.15 27.96
C ASP A 204 -5.53 17.59 27.57
N THR A 205 -6.23 18.32 28.46
CA THR A 205 -6.81 19.62 28.11
C THR A 205 -5.82 20.75 28.17
N ASN A 206 -4.67 20.56 28.83
CA ASN A 206 -3.60 21.54 28.93
C ASN A 206 -2.41 21.25 28.02
N PHE A 207 -2.44 20.11 27.28
CA PHE A 207 -1.43 19.67 26.32
C PHE A 207 -0.04 19.44 26.94
N ASP A 208 0.03 19.00 28.19
CA ASP A 208 1.30 18.71 28.86
C ASP A 208 1.77 17.25 28.73
N GLY A 209 0.94 16.41 28.10
CA GLY A 209 1.20 14.99 27.87
C GLY A 209 0.56 14.08 28.93
N ASN A 210 -0.21 14.65 29.89
CA ASN A 210 -0.93 13.90 30.91
C ASN A 210 -2.43 14.10 30.77
N VAL A 211 -3.19 13.01 30.92
CA VAL A 211 -4.66 13.08 30.93
C VAL A 211 -5.13 13.78 32.18
N ASP A 212 -5.99 14.78 32.03
CA ASP A 212 -6.55 15.58 33.13
C ASP A 212 -8.08 15.55 33.20
N ARG A 213 -8.76 14.96 32.19
CA ARG A 213 -10.22 14.81 32.17
C ARG A 213 -10.62 13.45 31.64
N TRP A 214 -11.58 12.78 32.31
CA TRP A 214 -12.15 11.50 31.96
C TRP A 214 -13.67 11.58 31.89
N GLU A 215 -14.25 11.05 30.81
CA GLU A 215 -15.69 10.90 30.62
C GLU A 215 -16.03 9.43 30.44
N TYR A 216 -17.04 8.94 31.16
CA TYR A 216 -17.47 7.56 31.10
C TYR A 216 -18.92 7.51 30.64
N PHE A 217 -19.26 6.51 29.83
CA PHE A 217 -20.53 6.39 29.17
C PHE A 217 -21.19 5.05 29.49
N GLU A 218 -22.53 5.08 29.55
CA GLU A 218 -23.34 3.87 29.61
C GLU A 218 -23.44 3.18 28.25
N PRO A 219 -23.79 1.89 28.17
CA PRO A 219 -23.92 1.18 26.90
C PRO A 219 -24.94 1.78 25.92
N ASP A 220 -25.86 2.61 26.40
CA ASP A 220 -26.81 3.37 25.58
C ASP A 220 -26.28 4.72 25.09
N GLY A 221 -25.00 5.04 25.38
CA GLY A 221 -24.33 6.26 25.00
C GLY A 221 -24.57 7.46 25.89
N GLN A 222 -25.32 7.30 27.02
CA GLN A 222 -25.52 8.40 27.96
C GLN A 222 -24.26 8.60 28.82
N LEU A 223 -23.91 9.88 29.07
CA LEU A 223 -22.82 10.23 29.97
C LEU A 223 -23.14 9.77 31.39
N LEU A 224 -22.34 8.88 31.95
CA LEU A 224 -22.44 8.34 33.29
C LEU A 224 -21.75 9.23 34.32
N ARG A 225 -20.50 9.65 34.01
CA ARG A 225 -19.62 10.30 34.97
C ARG A 225 -18.55 11.12 34.24
N VAL A 226 -18.17 12.26 34.85
CA VAL A 226 -16.99 13.06 34.46
C VAL A 226 -16.06 13.18 35.66
N GLU A 227 -14.80 13.01 35.46
CA GLU A 227 -13.72 13.20 36.42
C GLU A 227 -12.75 14.24 35.87
N VAL A 228 -12.22 15.13 36.72
CA VAL A 228 -11.30 16.21 36.28
C VAL A 228 -10.26 16.44 37.37
N ASP A 229 -9.00 16.53 36.95
CA ASP A 229 -7.87 17.08 37.69
C ASP A 229 -7.71 18.55 37.24
N ARG A 230 -8.10 19.50 38.10
CA ARG A 230 -8.15 20.93 37.74
C ARG A 230 -6.85 21.65 37.98
N ASN A 231 -6.01 21.11 38.86
CA ASN A 231 -4.76 21.72 39.26
C ASN A 231 -3.54 21.03 38.63
N TYR A 232 -3.80 19.97 37.85
CA TYR A 232 -2.80 19.21 37.09
C TYR A 232 -1.72 18.58 37.98
N ASP A 233 -2.09 18.13 39.20
CA ASP A 233 -1.18 17.50 40.13
C ASP A 233 -1.20 15.95 40.06
N GLY A 234 -1.97 15.41 39.10
CA GLY A 234 -2.15 13.98 38.88
C GLY A 234 -3.19 13.34 39.79
N LYS A 235 -4.01 14.14 40.49
CA LYS A 235 -5.10 13.65 41.34
C LYS A 235 -6.44 14.31 40.95
N MET A 236 -7.48 13.52 40.91
CA MET A 236 -8.81 14.02 40.61
C MET A 236 -9.34 14.99 41.69
N ASP A 237 -9.69 16.22 41.28
CA ASP A 237 -10.28 17.24 42.13
C ASP A 237 -11.81 17.24 42.11
N LEU A 238 -12.41 16.78 40.99
CA LEU A 238 -13.86 16.81 40.79
C LEU A 238 -14.34 15.49 40.20
N VAL A 239 -15.40 14.97 40.78
CA VAL A 239 -16.19 13.86 40.22
C VAL A 239 -17.64 14.31 40.11
N LYS A 240 -18.16 14.42 38.90
CA LYS A 240 -19.60 14.70 38.66
C LYS A 240 -20.26 13.43 38.11
N ARG A 241 -21.32 12.97 38.78
CA ARG A 241 -22.20 11.88 38.33
C ARG A 241 -23.54 12.46 37.88
N LYS A 242 -24.13 11.81 36.89
CA LYS A 242 -25.49 12.12 36.46
C LYS A 242 -26.52 11.60 37.47
#